data_896f1f4a4e93e32b88c716179ade7508
#
_entry.id   896f1f4a4e93e32b88c716179ade7508
#
_cell.length_a   1.000
_cell.length_b   1.000
_cell.length_c   1.000
_cell.angle_alpha   90.00
_cell.angle_beta   90.00
_cell.angle_gamma   90.00
#
_symmetry.space_group_name_H-M   'P 1'
#
loop_
_entity.id
_entity.type
_entity.pdbx_description
1 polymer ?
#
loop_
_entity_poly.entity_id
_entity_poly.type
_entity_poly.pdbx_seq_one_letter_code
_entity_poly.pdbx_strand_id
1 'polypeptide(L)'
;MLMAVALATACVPVAPAAQSGDSSAGLKDVTLLLDWTPNTNHTGIYAAQDKGWYEEAGLNLDIVIPGESDVHQVVGAGSADFGVSYQEGATFARVEGVPIVSVAAVIQHNTSGFASRGSAGIGGPTDLAGKRYGSFGSPIEYPTIDLLMKCAGGSAEDVEFIDVGWADFLSITEADQVDFAWIYYAWTGINAELQGIDLDIIMLKDYLECIPDYYTPILITSESMIASDPETVRAFVGATARGFEFAIENPAAAADILLAANPDLDADLVHASQEWLANEYRAEAAQWGIQTGEVWQAYADFLIDGGIIESFEGESAYTNEFLPEKE
;
A
#
# COMPACT_ATOMS: atom_id res chain seq x y z
N MET A 1 -28.38 88.80 -2.47
CA MET A 1 -28.87 87.84 -3.47
C MET A 1 -27.90 86.63 -3.40
N LEU A 2 -28.19 85.64 -2.49
CA LEU A 2 -27.38 84.48 -2.36
C LEU A 2 -28.03 83.35 -3.16
N MET A 3 -27.29 82.70 -4.03
CA MET A 3 -27.72 81.66 -4.89
C MET A 3 -27.23 80.37 -4.23
N ALA A 4 -28.14 79.54 -3.76
CA ALA A 4 -27.84 78.24 -3.18
C ALA A 4 -27.76 77.16 -4.28
N VAL A 5 -26.59 76.52 -4.41
CA VAL A 5 -26.39 75.38 -5.31
C VAL A 5 -26.68 74.11 -4.52
N ALA A 6 -27.70 73.35 -4.94
CA ALA A 6 -28.03 72.05 -4.40
C ALA A 6 -27.23 70.98 -5.13
N LEU A 7 -26.33 70.25 -4.43
CA LEU A 7 -25.69 69.06 -4.94
C LEU A 7 -26.62 67.86 -4.72
N ALA A 8 -27.04 67.22 -5.81
CA ALA A 8 -27.74 65.97 -5.79
C ALA A 8 -26.71 64.80 -5.76
N THR A 9 -26.64 64.07 -4.65
CA THR A 9 -25.87 62.84 -4.53
C THR A 9 -26.68 61.67 -5.09
N ALA A 10 -26.23 61.11 -6.22
CA ALA A 10 -26.78 59.91 -6.81
C ALA A 10 -26.18 58.67 -6.08
N CYS A 11 -27.00 57.95 -5.33
CA CYS A 11 -26.64 56.61 -4.81
C CYS A 11 -26.71 55.63 -5.96
N VAL A 12 -25.56 55.05 -6.34
CA VAL A 12 -25.47 53.88 -7.23
C VAL A 12 -25.61 52.64 -6.37
N PRO A 13 -26.55 51.74 -6.63
CA PRO A 13 -26.62 50.46 -5.89
C PRO A 13 -25.44 49.60 -6.28
N VAL A 14 -24.60 49.25 -5.30
CA VAL A 14 -23.54 48.24 -5.44
C VAL A 14 -24.25 46.87 -5.41
N ALA A 15 -24.19 46.15 -6.54
CA ALA A 15 -24.61 44.76 -6.57
C ALA A 15 -23.73 43.91 -5.63
N PRO A 16 -24.30 42.96 -4.83
CA PRO A 16 -23.50 42.08 -4.02
C PRO A 16 -22.59 41.25 -4.94
N ALA A 17 -21.28 41.25 -4.65
CA ALA A 17 -20.35 40.34 -5.28
C ALA A 17 -20.83 38.89 -5.02
N ALA A 18 -20.92 38.12 -6.09
CA ALA A 18 -21.14 36.67 -5.97
C ALA A 18 -19.99 36.11 -5.14
N GLN A 19 -20.29 35.63 -3.97
CA GLN A 19 -19.38 34.79 -3.19
C GLN A 19 -19.16 33.52 -4.01
N SER A 20 -17.95 33.33 -4.53
CA SER A 20 -17.48 32.02 -4.95
C SER A 20 -17.56 31.15 -3.71
N GLY A 21 -18.54 30.27 -3.65
CA GLY A 21 -18.72 29.32 -2.56
C GLY A 21 -17.46 28.48 -2.45
N ASP A 22 -16.88 28.50 -1.26
CA ASP A 22 -15.86 27.57 -0.84
C ASP A 22 -16.48 26.16 -0.94
N SER A 23 -16.06 25.37 -1.92
CA SER A 23 -16.64 24.04 -2.19
C SER A 23 -16.32 23.01 -1.10
N SER A 24 -15.55 23.39 -0.06
CA SER A 24 -15.22 22.55 1.09
C SER A 24 -16.28 22.57 2.20
N ALA A 25 -17.31 23.40 2.11
CA ALA A 25 -18.36 23.49 3.11
C ALA A 25 -19.32 22.30 3.00
N GLY A 26 -18.97 21.18 3.67
CA GLY A 26 -19.80 19.97 3.76
C GLY A 26 -19.09 18.65 3.51
N LEU A 27 -17.79 18.65 3.14
CA LEU A 27 -17.01 17.43 3.01
C LEU A 27 -16.65 16.87 4.40
N LYS A 28 -16.60 15.54 4.52
CA LYS A 28 -16.15 14.85 5.71
C LYS A 28 -14.63 14.66 5.65
N ASP A 29 -13.93 15.13 6.68
CA ASP A 29 -12.50 14.89 6.81
C ASP A 29 -12.24 13.40 7.09
N VAL A 30 -11.31 12.81 6.33
CA VAL A 30 -10.91 11.41 6.41
C VAL A 30 -9.39 11.33 6.31
N THR A 31 -8.77 10.53 7.18
CA THR A 31 -7.32 10.33 7.23
C THR A 31 -6.95 8.94 6.74
N LEU A 32 -6.04 8.87 5.76
CA LEU A 32 -5.39 7.65 5.32
C LEU A 32 -3.91 7.66 5.72
N LEU A 33 -3.49 6.68 6.51
CA LEU A 33 -2.09 6.45 6.84
C LEU A 33 -1.46 5.51 5.83
N LEU A 34 -0.38 5.92 5.17
CA LEU A 34 0.40 5.05 4.28
C LEU A 34 1.20 4.02 5.08
N ASP A 35 1.69 2.99 4.41
CA ASP A 35 2.61 1.99 4.97
C ASP A 35 4.07 2.44 4.94
N TRP A 36 4.42 3.30 3.99
CA TRP A 36 5.79 3.81 3.76
C TRP A 36 5.74 5.18 3.07
N THR A 37 6.90 5.62 2.56
CA THR A 37 6.97 6.81 1.70
C THR A 37 6.15 6.60 0.42
N PRO A 38 5.58 7.67 -0.17
CA PRO A 38 4.82 7.56 -1.41
C PRO A 38 5.60 6.82 -2.50
N ASN A 39 4.93 5.86 -3.12
CA ASN A 39 5.45 5.05 -4.22
C ASN A 39 4.28 4.56 -5.08
N THR A 40 4.57 3.73 -6.08
CA THR A 40 3.56 3.29 -7.05
C THR A 40 2.47 2.39 -6.46
N ASN A 41 2.66 1.75 -5.30
CA ASN A 41 1.56 1.06 -4.61
C ASN A 41 0.42 2.02 -4.22
N HIS A 42 0.68 3.31 -4.14
CA HIS A 42 -0.27 4.35 -3.76
C HIS A 42 -0.87 5.12 -4.94
N THR A 43 -0.46 4.81 -6.18
CA THR A 43 -0.82 5.62 -7.36
C THR A 43 -2.33 5.79 -7.53
N GLY A 44 -3.13 4.75 -7.31
CA GLY A 44 -4.59 4.83 -7.41
C GLY A 44 -5.21 5.79 -6.40
N ILE A 45 -4.62 5.88 -5.19
CA ILE A 45 -5.06 6.82 -4.14
C ILE A 45 -4.83 8.26 -4.60
N TYR A 46 -3.61 8.57 -5.06
CA TYR A 46 -3.27 9.90 -5.57
C TYR A 46 -4.04 10.25 -6.84
N ALA A 47 -4.31 9.26 -7.71
CA ALA A 47 -5.13 9.46 -8.89
C ALA A 47 -6.59 9.81 -8.52
N ALA A 48 -7.18 9.12 -7.54
CA ALA A 48 -8.52 9.44 -7.05
C ALA A 48 -8.59 10.85 -6.45
N GLN A 49 -7.54 11.26 -5.72
CA GLN A 49 -7.45 12.61 -5.14
C GLN A 49 -7.32 13.69 -6.23
N ASP A 50 -6.40 13.53 -7.19
CA ASP A 50 -6.19 14.48 -8.30
C ASP A 50 -7.46 14.67 -9.16
N LYS A 51 -8.20 13.56 -9.39
CA LYS A 51 -9.45 13.58 -10.14
C LYS A 51 -10.65 14.13 -9.37
N GLY A 52 -10.49 14.45 -8.07
CA GLY A 52 -11.57 14.93 -7.21
C GLY A 52 -12.61 13.88 -6.88
N TRP A 53 -12.30 12.58 -6.99
CA TRP A 53 -13.27 11.51 -6.76
C TRP A 53 -13.60 11.31 -5.29
N TYR A 54 -12.70 11.68 -4.38
CA TYR A 54 -13.00 11.72 -2.95
C TYR A 54 -13.98 12.86 -2.63
N GLU A 55 -13.77 14.06 -3.19
CA GLU A 55 -14.69 15.20 -3.02
C GLU A 55 -16.05 14.92 -3.64
N GLU A 56 -16.10 14.27 -4.82
CA GLU A 56 -17.37 13.81 -5.43
C GLU A 56 -18.12 12.84 -4.51
N ALA A 57 -17.39 12.01 -3.75
CA ALA A 57 -17.93 11.08 -2.77
C ALA A 57 -18.22 11.73 -1.39
N GLY A 58 -18.02 13.06 -1.26
CA GLY A 58 -18.27 13.82 -0.03
C GLY A 58 -17.14 13.76 1.00
N LEU A 59 -15.94 13.37 0.59
CA LEU A 59 -14.77 13.20 1.46
C LEU A 59 -13.69 14.26 1.18
N ASN A 60 -13.05 14.74 2.25
CA ASN A 60 -11.80 15.49 2.19
C ASN A 60 -10.68 14.59 2.72
N LEU A 61 -9.91 13.97 1.82
CA LEU A 61 -8.89 12.98 2.19
C LEU A 61 -7.56 13.66 2.54
N ASP A 62 -7.05 13.37 3.74
CA ASP A 62 -5.69 13.68 4.18
C ASP A 62 -4.83 12.41 4.11
N ILE A 63 -3.77 12.44 3.29
CA ILE A 63 -2.83 11.32 3.12
C ILE A 63 -1.61 11.58 4.00
N VAL A 64 -1.38 10.72 4.97
CA VAL A 64 -0.34 10.86 6.01
C VAL A 64 0.75 9.80 5.84
N ILE A 65 2.01 10.23 5.88
CA ILE A 65 3.16 9.31 5.89
C ILE A 65 3.39 8.85 7.33
N PRO A 66 3.54 7.52 7.59
CA PRO A 66 3.46 6.94 8.93
C PRO A 66 4.61 7.35 9.89
N GLY A 67 5.78 7.74 9.37
CA GLY A 67 6.97 7.89 10.19
C GLY A 67 7.36 6.54 10.83
N GLU A 68 7.46 6.52 12.17
CA GLU A 68 7.71 5.30 12.96
C GLU A 68 6.42 4.68 13.54
N SER A 69 5.26 5.14 13.13
CA SER A 69 3.97 4.67 13.66
C SER A 69 3.56 3.35 13.03
N ASP A 70 3.09 2.41 13.84
CA ASP A 70 2.48 1.16 13.37
C ASP A 70 1.06 1.44 12.84
N VAL A 71 0.85 1.23 11.56
CA VAL A 71 -0.41 1.51 10.87
C VAL A 71 -1.59 0.72 11.47
N HIS A 72 -1.36 -0.53 11.88
CA HIS A 72 -2.41 -1.40 12.44
C HIS A 72 -2.92 -0.85 13.77
N GLN A 73 -1.99 -0.43 14.66
CA GLN A 73 -2.33 0.15 15.95
C GLN A 73 -3.04 1.50 15.81
N VAL A 74 -2.57 2.35 14.89
CA VAL A 74 -3.14 3.68 14.65
C VAL A 74 -4.57 3.58 14.11
N VAL A 75 -4.80 2.71 13.11
CA VAL A 75 -6.13 2.47 12.52
C VAL A 75 -7.04 1.73 13.50
N GLY A 76 -6.53 0.69 14.17
CA GLY A 76 -7.31 -0.07 15.16
C GLY A 76 -7.78 0.77 16.34
N ALA A 77 -7.00 1.78 16.73
CA ALA A 77 -7.37 2.76 17.76
C ALA A 77 -8.30 3.88 17.25
N GLY A 78 -8.60 3.95 15.95
CA GLY A 78 -9.38 5.02 15.34
C GLY A 78 -8.66 6.37 15.28
N SER A 79 -7.32 6.38 15.32
CA SER A 79 -6.51 7.61 15.19
C SER A 79 -6.24 7.97 13.72
N ALA A 80 -6.42 7.04 12.81
CA ALA A 80 -6.63 7.25 11.38
C ALA A 80 -7.84 6.41 10.95
N ASP A 81 -8.55 6.86 9.92
CA ASP A 81 -9.77 6.19 9.43
C ASP A 81 -9.41 4.96 8.58
N PHE A 82 -8.37 5.09 7.78
CA PHE A 82 -7.88 4.05 6.88
C PHE A 82 -6.36 3.93 6.96
N GLY A 83 -5.85 2.79 6.49
CA GLY A 83 -4.42 2.55 6.35
C GLY A 83 -4.08 1.71 5.14
N VAL A 84 -2.89 1.91 4.59
CA VAL A 84 -2.24 0.95 3.70
C VAL A 84 -1.48 -0.03 4.58
N SER A 85 -1.64 -1.32 4.32
CA SER A 85 -1.06 -2.40 5.11
C SER A 85 -0.76 -3.61 4.21
N TYR A 86 -0.45 -4.74 4.80
CA TYR A 86 -0.23 -6.01 4.12
C TYR A 86 -0.89 -7.14 4.89
N GLN A 87 -1.28 -8.22 4.17
CA GLN A 87 -2.05 -9.32 4.76
C GLN A 87 -1.32 -9.96 5.94
N GLU A 88 -0.02 -10.17 5.86
CA GLU A 88 0.79 -10.73 6.93
C GLU A 88 0.75 -9.87 8.20
N GLY A 89 0.96 -8.56 8.08
CA GLY A 89 0.89 -7.63 9.20
C GLY A 89 -0.51 -7.53 9.80
N ALA A 90 -1.53 -7.49 8.97
CA ALA A 90 -2.93 -7.47 9.42
C ALA A 90 -3.30 -8.77 10.14
N THR A 91 -2.79 -9.93 9.68
CA THR A 91 -3.01 -11.22 10.35
C THR A 91 -2.41 -11.21 11.76
N PHE A 92 -1.16 -10.78 11.94
CA PHE A 92 -0.53 -10.68 13.26
C PHE A 92 -1.25 -9.70 14.17
N ALA A 93 -1.57 -8.50 13.67
CA ALA A 93 -2.26 -7.49 14.44
C ALA A 93 -3.63 -8.02 14.95
N ARG A 94 -4.38 -8.74 14.11
CA ARG A 94 -5.64 -9.35 14.51
C ARG A 94 -5.47 -10.49 15.52
N VAL A 95 -4.43 -11.32 15.39
CA VAL A 95 -4.08 -12.34 16.39
C VAL A 95 -3.80 -11.70 17.75
N GLU A 96 -3.19 -10.53 17.77
CA GLU A 96 -2.96 -9.72 18.97
C GLU A 96 -4.21 -8.97 19.47
N GLY A 97 -5.33 -9.07 18.76
CA GLY A 97 -6.61 -8.47 19.13
C GLY A 97 -6.81 -7.04 18.64
N VAL A 98 -6.00 -6.57 17.70
CA VAL A 98 -6.21 -5.25 17.06
C VAL A 98 -7.44 -5.34 16.13
N PRO A 99 -8.47 -4.50 16.32
CA PRO A 99 -9.76 -4.61 15.64
C PRO A 99 -9.73 -3.93 14.26
N ILE A 100 -8.94 -4.45 13.33
CA ILE A 100 -8.84 -3.96 11.94
C ILE A 100 -9.42 -4.97 10.96
N VAL A 101 -9.91 -4.49 9.81
CA VAL A 101 -10.46 -5.31 8.71
C VAL A 101 -9.90 -4.82 7.39
N SER A 102 -9.48 -5.73 6.52
CA SER A 102 -9.12 -5.40 5.15
C SER A 102 -10.37 -5.13 4.32
N VAL A 103 -10.39 -4.00 3.60
CA VAL A 103 -11.53 -3.56 2.78
C VAL A 103 -11.23 -3.61 1.28
N ALA A 104 -9.98 -3.78 0.88
CA ALA A 104 -9.57 -4.03 -0.51
C ALA A 104 -8.14 -4.59 -0.59
N ALA A 105 -7.88 -5.48 -1.53
CA ALA A 105 -6.53 -5.82 -1.98
C ALA A 105 -6.02 -4.76 -2.97
N VAL A 106 -4.89 -4.14 -2.71
CA VAL A 106 -4.28 -3.18 -3.63
C VAL A 106 -3.66 -3.90 -4.82
N ILE A 107 -2.94 -4.99 -4.57
CA ILE A 107 -2.33 -5.87 -5.56
C ILE A 107 -2.82 -7.30 -5.29
N GLN A 108 -3.18 -8.01 -6.37
CA GLN A 108 -3.82 -9.32 -6.27
C GLN A 108 -2.87 -10.46 -5.87
N HIS A 109 -1.61 -10.38 -6.26
CA HIS A 109 -0.60 -11.40 -5.98
C HIS A 109 0.60 -10.79 -5.27
N ASN A 110 1.31 -11.58 -4.51
CA ASN A 110 2.55 -11.14 -3.89
C ASN A 110 3.61 -10.83 -4.96
N THR A 111 4.09 -9.59 -4.99
CA THR A 111 5.12 -9.10 -5.91
C THR A 111 6.47 -8.88 -5.22
N SER A 112 6.64 -9.44 -4.01
CA SER A 112 7.88 -9.36 -3.24
C SER A 112 8.73 -10.61 -3.37
N GLY A 113 9.97 -10.52 -2.91
CA GLY A 113 10.91 -11.63 -2.92
C GLY A 113 12.22 -11.28 -2.21
N PHE A 114 13.10 -12.25 -2.13
CA PHE A 114 14.44 -12.06 -1.60
C PHE A 114 15.41 -11.79 -2.74
N ALA A 115 16.03 -10.62 -2.73
CA ALA A 115 16.99 -10.20 -3.75
C ALA A 115 18.41 -10.21 -3.23
N SER A 116 19.34 -10.52 -4.13
CA SER A 116 20.78 -10.40 -3.91
C SER A 116 21.45 -9.84 -5.15
N ARG A 117 22.64 -9.26 -5.03
CA ARG A 117 23.44 -8.95 -6.22
C ARG A 117 23.93 -10.27 -6.86
N GLY A 118 23.94 -10.36 -8.19
CA GLY A 118 24.36 -11.56 -8.91
C GLY A 118 25.71 -12.13 -8.48
N SER A 119 26.58 -11.29 -7.90
CA SER A 119 27.87 -11.71 -7.32
C SER A 119 27.74 -12.51 -6.01
N ALA A 120 26.59 -12.49 -5.34
CA ALA A 120 26.37 -13.20 -4.08
C ALA A 120 26.18 -14.72 -4.27
N GLY A 121 25.85 -15.14 -5.51
CA GLY A 121 25.67 -16.54 -5.89
C GLY A 121 24.49 -17.20 -5.20
N ILE A 122 23.35 -16.48 -5.14
CA ILE A 122 22.08 -16.93 -4.57
C ILE A 122 21.12 -17.19 -5.73
N GLY A 123 21.01 -18.42 -6.18
CA GLY A 123 20.12 -18.84 -7.27
C GLY A 123 18.83 -19.49 -6.79
N GLY A 124 18.68 -19.75 -5.47
CA GLY A 124 17.49 -20.37 -4.90
C GLY A 124 17.51 -20.42 -3.38
N PRO A 125 16.42 -20.91 -2.74
CA PRO A 125 16.25 -20.84 -1.28
C PRO A 125 17.36 -21.53 -0.48
N THR A 126 17.95 -22.61 -0.98
CA THR A 126 19.04 -23.33 -0.27
C THR A 126 20.36 -22.55 -0.24
N ASP A 127 20.55 -21.61 -1.19
CA ASP A 127 21.78 -20.82 -1.27
C ASP A 127 21.78 -19.67 -0.24
N LEU A 128 20.68 -19.46 0.48
CA LEU A 128 20.59 -18.50 1.58
C LEU A 128 21.39 -18.96 2.82
N ALA A 129 21.69 -20.27 2.94
CA ALA A 129 22.50 -20.82 4.03
C ALA A 129 23.91 -20.17 4.08
N GLY A 130 24.29 -19.69 5.26
CA GLY A 130 25.56 -19.00 5.50
C GLY A 130 25.64 -17.58 4.96
N LYS A 131 24.51 -17.02 4.49
CA LYS A 131 24.42 -15.65 3.99
C LYS A 131 23.89 -14.68 5.06
N ARG A 132 24.20 -13.40 4.88
CA ARG A 132 23.76 -12.29 5.72
C ARG A 132 22.47 -11.71 5.17
N TYR A 133 21.39 -11.82 5.93
CA TYR A 133 20.09 -11.25 5.63
C TYR A 133 19.94 -9.86 6.24
N GLY A 134 19.59 -8.86 5.45
CA GLY A 134 19.23 -7.52 5.92
C GLY A 134 17.78 -7.47 6.41
N SER A 135 17.61 -7.47 7.75
CA SER A 135 16.30 -7.46 8.42
C SER A 135 15.82 -6.03 8.66
N PHE A 136 14.54 -5.78 8.39
CA PHE A 136 13.86 -4.52 8.74
C PHE A 136 13.07 -4.59 10.06
N GLY A 137 13.11 -5.76 10.75
CA GLY A 137 12.57 -5.93 12.10
C GLY A 137 11.15 -6.46 12.16
N SER A 138 10.59 -6.97 11.06
CA SER A 138 9.27 -7.61 11.08
C SER A 138 9.33 -9.05 11.64
N PRO A 139 8.36 -9.45 12.49
CA PRO A 139 8.33 -10.81 13.05
C PRO A 139 8.14 -11.91 12.00
N ILE A 140 7.66 -11.57 10.79
CA ILE A 140 7.42 -12.54 9.71
C ILE A 140 8.69 -12.91 8.94
N GLU A 141 9.75 -12.13 9.00
CA GLU A 141 10.95 -12.31 8.16
C GLU A 141 11.60 -13.68 8.37
N TYR A 142 11.93 -14.01 9.64
CA TYR A 142 12.55 -15.29 9.96
C TYR A 142 11.64 -16.49 9.57
N PRO A 143 10.35 -16.51 9.95
CA PRO A 143 9.46 -17.61 9.56
C PRO A 143 9.34 -17.79 8.03
N THR A 144 9.25 -16.72 7.27
CA THR A 144 9.14 -16.80 5.80
C THR A 144 10.40 -17.41 5.19
N ILE A 145 11.58 -16.94 5.60
CA ILE A 145 12.85 -17.49 5.13
C ILE A 145 12.98 -18.97 5.54
N ASP A 146 12.65 -19.30 6.80
CA ASP A 146 12.77 -20.66 7.33
C ASP A 146 11.85 -21.65 6.62
N LEU A 147 10.59 -21.30 6.40
CA LEU A 147 9.63 -22.15 5.69
C LEU A 147 10.01 -22.31 4.21
N LEU A 148 10.43 -21.22 3.56
CA LEU A 148 10.93 -21.26 2.18
C LEU A 148 12.15 -22.16 2.05
N MET A 149 13.14 -22.03 2.95
CA MET A 149 14.34 -22.87 2.96
C MET A 149 14.00 -24.33 3.31
N LYS A 150 13.15 -24.59 4.29
CA LYS A 150 12.72 -25.95 4.67
C LYS A 150 12.04 -26.68 3.51
N CYS A 151 11.19 -26.00 2.78
CA CYS A 151 10.54 -26.53 1.58
C CYS A 151 11.58 -26.99 0.53
N ALA A 152 12.70 -26.29 0.42
CA ALA A 152 13.81 -26.64 -0.46
C ALA A 152 14.86 -27.59 0.19
N GLY A 153 14.65 -28.01 1.45
CA GLY A 153 15.53 -28.93 2.19
C GLY A 153 16.65 -28.25 2.97
N GLY A 154 16.56 -26.92 3.20
CA GLY A 154 17.47 -26.13 4.02
C GLY A 154 16.90 -25.74 5.39
N SER A 155 17.53 -24.75 6.05
CA SER A 155 17.09 -24.18 7.33
C SER A 155 17.59 -22.74 7.46
N ALA A 156 16.75 -21.84 8.01
CA ALA A 156 17.16 -20.48 8.31
C ALA A 156 18.09 -20.35 9.52
N GLU A 157 18.31 -21.44 10.29
CA GLU A 157 19.31 -21.45 11.36
C GLU A 157 20.74 -21.13 10.86
N ASP A 158 20.99 -21.39 9.58
CA ASP A 158 22.26 -21.10 8.93
C ASP A 158 22.33 -19.67 8.32
N VAL A 159 21.26 -18.85 8.44
CA VAL A 159 21.21 -17.46 7.94
C VAL A 159 21.59 -16.50 9.06
N GLU A 160 22.49 -15.55 8.78
CA GLU A 160 22.83 -14.48 9.72
C GLU A 160 21.90 -13.29 9.52
N PHE A 161 21.04 -12.98 10.52
CA PHE A 161 20.12 -11.84 10.50
C PHE A 161 20.83 -10.58 11.02
N ILE A 162 20.90 -9.54 10.17
CA ILE A 162 21.52 -8.25 10.49
C ILE A 162 20.43 -7.19 10.44
N ASP A 163 20.17 -6.52 11.56
CA ASP A 163 19.22 -5.42 11.63
C ASP A 163 19.77 -4.21 10.86
N VAL A 164 19.09 -3.86 9.77
CA VAL A 164 19.40 -2.72 8.91
C VAL A 164 18.25 -1.70 8.90
N GLY A 165 17.13 -2.01 9.55
CA GLY A 165 15.93 -1.21 9.52
C GLY A 165 15.43 -0.97 8.08
N TRP A 166 14.98 0.25 7.81
CA TRP A 166 14.48 0.65 6.48
C TRP A 166 15.58 1.20 5.55
N ALA A 167 16.80 0.65 5.64
CA ALA A 167 17.88 1.05 4.77
C ALA A 167 17.63 0.64 3.32
N ASP A 168 18.09 1.46 2.38
CA ASP A 168 17.98 1.17 0.94
C ASP A 168 18.80 -0.08 0.56
N PHE A 169 18.12 -1.06 -0.06
CA PHE A 169 18.70 -2.35 -0.43
C PHE A 169 19.95 -2.22 -1.31
N LEU A 170 19.91 -1.35 -2.33
CA LEU A 170 21.02 -1.20 -3.27
C LEU A 170 22.24 -0.64 -2.56
N SER A 171 22.04 0.29 -1.63
CA SER A 171 23.11 0.90 -0.84
C SER A 171 23.76 -0.07 0.14
N ILE A 172 22.96 -0.85 0.91
CA ILE A 172 23.52 -1.79 1.90
C ILE A 172 24.23 -2.98 1.26
N THR A 173 23.76 -3.43 0.09
CA THR A 173 24.43 -4.51 -0.67
C THR A 173 25.68 -4.01 -1.40
N GLU A 174 25.69 -2.76 -1.88
CA GLU A 174 26.91 -2.15 -2.43
C GLU A 174 27.98 -1.95 -1.37
N ALA A 175 27.60 -1.58 -0.15
CA ALA A 175 28.50 -1.44 0.98
C ALA A 175 28.93 -2.77 1.61
N ASP A 176 28.55 -3.92 1.02
CA ASP A 176 28.83 -5.28 1.52
C ASP A 176 28.40 -5.49 2.99
N GLN A 177 27.31 -4.86 3.41
CA GLN A 177 26.76 -5.03 4.75
C GLN A 177 25.96 -6.33 4.87
N VAL A 178 25.19 -6.66 3.83
CA VAL A 178 24.35 -7.85 3.72
C VAL A 178 24.50 -8.48 2.35
N ASP A 179 24.13 -9.75 2.23
CA ASP A 179 24.17 -10.50 0.98
C ASP A 179 22.82 -10.50 0.26
N PHE A 180 21.72 -10.48 1.02
CA PHE A 180 20.35 -10.43 0.48
C PHE A 180 19.41 -9.73 1.46
N ALA A 181 18.26 -9.27 0.92
CA ALA A 181 17.17 -8.73 1.72
C ALA A 181 15.82 -8.92 1.00
N TRP A 182 14.72 -8.74 1.74
CA TRP A 182 13.37 -8.74 1.20
C TRP A 182 13.12 -7.44 0.45
N ILE A 183 12.65 -7.53 -0.79
CA ILE A 183 12.32 -6.39 -1.63
C ILE A 183 10.93 -6.53 -2.25
N TYR A 184 10.37 -5.41 -2.67
CA TYR A 184 9.26 -5.36 -3.60
C TYR A 184 9.77 -5.10 -5.01
N TYR A 185 9.55 -6.06 -5.92
CA TYR A 185 10.12 -6.02 -7.27
C TYR A 185 9.75 -4.75 -8.02
N ALA A 186 8.47 -4.35 -7.93
CA ALA A 186 7.95 -3.17 -8.62
C ALA A 186 8.69 -1.87 -8.27
N TRP A 187 9.38 -1.81 -7.14
CA TRP A 187 10.16 -0.64 -6.73
C TRP A 187 11.66 -0.91 -6.78
N THR A 188 12.16 -1.76 -5.91
CA THR A 188 13.60 -2.01 -5.78
C THR A 188 14.15 -2.80 -6.97
N GLY A 189 13.43 -3.81 -7.48
CA GLY A 189 13.84 -4.59 -8.64
C GLY A 189 13.95 -3.72 -9.89
N ILE A 190 12.91 -2.94 -10.19
CA ILE A 190 12.88 -2.02 -11.33
C ILE A 190 13.95 -0.93 -11.20
N ASN A 191 14.15 -0.40 -9.99
CA ASN A 191 15.23 0.57 -9.75
C ASN A 191 16.62 -0.01 -10.06
N ALA A 192 16.86 -1.26 -9.69
CA ALA A 192 18.11 -1.95 -10.03
C ALA A 192 18.27 -2.11 -11.55
N GLU A 193 17.22 -2.49 -12.27
CA GLU A 193 17.23 -2.62 -13.73
C GLU A 193 17.58 -1.28 -14.41
N LEU A 194 16.95 -0.18 -13.98
CA LEU A 194 17.21 1.15 -14.52
C LEU A 194 18.65 1.61 -14.28
N GLN A 195 19.26 1.18 -13.18
CA GLN A 195 20.67 1.45 -12.86
C GLN A 195 21.64 0.46 -13.51
N GLY A 196 21.14 -0.56 -14.23
CA GLY A 196 21.96 -1.62 -14.82
C GLY A 196 22.63 -2.53 -13.78
N ILE A 197 22.00 -2.66 -12.60
CA ILE A 197 22.45 -3.55 -11.52
C ILE A 197 21.78 -4.91 -11.71
N ASP A 198 22.58 -5.96 -11.85
CA ASP A 198 22.11 -7.33 -11.99
C ASP A 198 21.75 -7.92 -10.62
N LEU A 199 20.51 -8.34 -10.45
CA LEU A 199 19.99 -8.97 -9.24
C LEU A 199 19.54 -10.41 -9.53
N ASP A 200 19.90 -11.32 -8.63
CA ASP A 200 19.22 -12.61 -8.49
C ASP A 200 18.05 -12.42 -7.50
N ILE A 201 16.83 -12.80 -7.91
CA ILE A 201 15.63 -12.58 -7.11
C ILE A 201 14.86 -13.90 -6.96
N ILE A 202 14.64 -14.31 -5.72
CA ILE A 202 13.75 -15.41 -5.33
C ILE A 202 12.37 -14.78 -5.11
N MET A 203 11.54 -14.71 -6.17
CA MET A 203 10.17 -14.20 -6.06
C MET A 203 9.30 -15.17 -5.27
N LEU A 204 8.57 -14.70 -4.24
CA LEU A 204 7.73 -15.57 -3.43
C LEU A 204 6.63 -16.25 -4.26
N LYS A 205 6.08 -15.56 -5.24
CA LYS A 205 5.07 -16.11 -6.17
C LYS A 205 5.55 -17.30 -7.02
N ASP A 206 6.86 -17.54 -7.12
CA ASP A 206 7.43 -18.68 -7.84
C ASP A 206 7.56 -19.94 -6.94
N TYR A 207 7.19 -19.83 -5.66
CA TYR A 207 7.32 -20.88 -4.64
C TYR A 207 5.99 -21.12 -3.90
N LEU A 208 4.87 -21.13 -4.64
CA LEU A 208 3.51 -21.25 -4.06
C LEU A 208 3.25 -22.56 -3.32
N GLU A 209 4.01 -23.62 -3.64
CA GLU A 209 3.97 -24.88 -2.86
C GLU A 209 4.65 -24.74 -1.49
N CYS A 210 5.46 -23.73 -1.27
CA CYS A 210 6.20 -23.45 -0.03
C CYS A 210 5.53 -22.38 0.81
N ILE A 211 5.12 -21.31 0.15
CA ILE A 211 4.46 -20.14 0.74
C ILE A 211 3.24 -19.85 -0.13
N PRO A 212 2.02 -19.99 0.39
CA PRO A 212 0.82 -19.66 -0.38
C PRO A 212 0.80 -18.18 -0.75
N ASP A 213 0.16 -17.85 -1.86
CA ASP A 213 -0.02 -16.46 -2.26
C ASP A 213 -0.83 -15.67 -1.23
N TYR A 214 -0.59 -14.37 -1.15
CA TYR A 214 -1.28 -13.47 -0.24
C TYR A 214 -1.26 -12.02 -0.74
N TYR A 215 -2.23 -11.23 -0.27
CA TYR A 215 -2.40 -9.84 -0.69
C TYR A 215 -1.40 -8.90 -0.04
N THR A 216 -0.64 -8.19 -0.85
CA THR A 216 0.30 -7.16 -0.37
C THR A 216 0.59 -6.12 -1.45
N PRO A 217 0.19 -4.82 -1.26
CA PRO A 217 -0.53 -4.27 -0.10
C PRO A 217 -2.05 -4.54 -0.08
N ILE A 218 -2.66 -4.17 1.06
CA ILE A 218 -4.10 -4.11 1.28
C ILE A 218 -4.51 -2.75 1.86
N LEU A 219 -5.79 -2.40 1.78
CA LEU A 219 -6.38 -1.27 2.51
C LEU A 219 -7.10 -1.80 3.75
N ILE A 220 -6.86 -1.18 4.90
CA ILE A 220 -7.50 -1.53 6.17
C ILE A 220 -8.29 -0.36 6.74
N THR A 221 -9.31 -0.71 7.52
CA THR A 221 -10.01 0.22 8.44
C THR A 221 -10.32 -0.50 9.76
N SER A 222 -10.87 0.21 10.75
CA SER A 222 -11.25 -0.41 12.01
C SER A 222 -12.65 -1.04 11.97
N GLU A 223 -12.88 -2.08 12.78
CA GLU A 223 -14.23 -2.66 12.99
C GLU A 223 -15.21 -1.61 13.50
N SER A 224 -14.74 -0.66 14.32
CA SER A 224 -15.56 0.44 14.82
C SER A 224 -16.00 1.41 13.71
N MET A 225 -15.13 1.69 12.74
CA MET A 225 -15.45 2.53 11.58
C MET A 225 -16.51 1.86 10.69
N ILE A 226 -16.36 0.57 10.41
CA ILE A 226 -17.34 -0.22 9.66
C ILE A 226 -18.71 -0.20 10.36
N ALA A 227 -18.74 -0.37 11.69
CA ALA A 227 -19.97 -0.43 12.45
C ALA A 227 -20.68 0.92 12.61
N SER A 228 -19.91 2.01 12.77
CA SER A 228 -20.46 3.35 13.07
C SER A 228 -20.72 4.20 11.83
N ASP A 229 -19.96 4.00 10.76
CA ASP A 229 -20.03 4.82 9.54
C ASP A 229 -19.67 4.04 8.26
N PRO A 230 -20.44 3.01 7.91
CA PRO A 230 -20.22 2.19 6.72
C PRO A 230 -20.33 3.00 5.41
N GLU A 231 -21.06 4.12 5.42
CA GLU A 231 -21.20 4.99 4.24
C GLU A 231 -19.89 5.67 3.88
N THR A 232 -19.13 6.14 4.87
CA THR A 232 -17.79 6.71 4.66
C THR A 232 -16.81 5.64 4.16
N VAL A 233 -16.88 4.41 4.68
CA VAL A 233 -16.05 3.30 4.19
C VAL A 233 -16.36 3.03 2.71
N ARG A 234 -17.65 2.96 2.34
CA ARG A 234 -18.07 2.73 0.95
C ARG A 234 -17.65 3.86 0.03
N ALA A 235 -17.79 5.11 0.46
CA ALA A 235 -17.38 6.28 -0.29
C ALA A 235 -15.86 6.28 -0.56
N PHE A 236 -15.05 6.00 0.48
CA PHE A 236 -13.60 5.92 0.38
C PHE A 236 -13.15 4.79 -0.56
N VAL A 237 -13.63 3.56 -0.33
CA VAL A 237 -13.26 2.38 -1.13
C VAL A 237 -13.71 2.57 -2.59
N GLY A 238 -14.91 3.13 -2.82
CA GLY A 238 -15.43 3.39 -4.15
C GLY A 238 -14.61 4.42 -4.94
N ALA A 239 -14.20 5.52 -4.30
CA ALA A 239 -13.33 6.53 -4.91
C ALA A 239 -11.93 5.96 -5.19
N THR A 240 -11.38 5.21 -4.24
CA THR A 240 -10.07 4.56 -4.38
C THR A 240 -10.06 3.54 -5.53
N ALA A 241 -11.12 2.72 -5.64
CA ALA A 241 -11.27 1.75 -6.73
C ALA A 241 -11.24 2.44 -8.11
N ARG A 242 -11.96 3.57 -8.27
CA ARG A 242 -11.88 4.38 -9.51
C ARG A 242 -10.45 4.84 -9.80
N GLY A 243 -9.69 5.19 -8.77
CA GLY A 243 -8.30 5.60 -8.90
C GLY A 243 -7.39 4.49 -9.38
N PHE A 244 -7.53 3.28 -8.84
CA PHE A 244 -6.74 2.14 -9.29
C PHE A 244 -7.17 1.64 -10.68
N GLU A 245 -8.45 1.64 -11.01
CA GLU A 245 -8.89 1.32 -12.38
C GLU A 245 -8.35 2.36 -13.39
N PHE A 246 -8.31 3.65 -13.03
CA PHE A 246 -7.64 4.66 -13.85
C PHE A 246 -6.14 4.39 -14.00
N ALA A 247 -5.44 4.00 -12.92
CA ALA A 247 -4.02 3.68 -12.94
C ALA A 247 -3.69 2.44 -13.77
N ILE A 248 -4.62 1.46 -13.84
CA ILE A 248 -4.54 0.29 -14.71
C ILE A 248 -4.69 0.68 -16.18
N GLU A 249 -5.71 1.49 -16.49
CA GLU A 249 -6.06 1.86 -17.87
C GLU A 249 -5.12 2.94 -18.45
N ASN A 250 -4.54 3.77 -17.61
CA ASN A 250 -3.77 4.95 -18.00
C ASN A 250 -2.46 5.07 -17.20
N PRO A 251 -1.55 4.06 -17.23
CA PRO A 251 -0.40 3.98 -16.34
C PRO A 251 0.51 5.21 -16.43
N ALA A 252 0.80 5.72 -17.61
CA ALA A 252 1.65 6.90 -17.76
C ALA A 252 1.03 8.16 -17.14
N ALA A 253 -0.27 8.39 -17.34
CA ALA A 253 -0.95 9.55 -16.76
C ALA A 253 -1.08 9.43 -15.24
N ALA A 254 -1.24 8.22 -14.72
CA ALA A 254 -1.28 7.96 -13.29
C ALA A 254 0.11 8.16 -12.63
N ALA A 255 1.19 7.78 -13.32
CA ALA A 255 2.56 8.09 -12.92
C ALA A 255 2.81 9.60 -12.84
N ASP A 256 2.36 10.37 -13.85
CA ASP A 256 2.48 11.83 -13.85
C ASP A 256 1.74 12.47 -12.66
N ILE A 257 0.57 11.94 -12.27
CA ILE A 257 -0.17 12.40 -11.10
C ILE A 257 0.60 12.13 -9.81
N LEU A 258 1.12 10.91 -9.64
CA LEU A 258 1.91 10.57 -8.47
C LEU A 258 3.14 11.48 -8.34
N LEU A 259 3.84 11.75 -9.45
CA LEU A 259 4.99 12.67 -9.51
C LEU A 259 4.60 14.12 -9.19
N ALA A 260 3.46 14.58 -9.69
CA ALA A 260 2.98 15.93 -9.39
C ALA A 260 2.68 16.13 -7.90
N ALA A 261 2.15 15.09 -7.23
CA ALA A 261 1.90 15.11 -5.80
C ALA A 261 3.18 14.90 -4.97
N ASN A 262 4.21 14.23 -5.52
CA ASN A 262 5.44 13.85 -4.83
C ASN A 262 6.67 14.17 -5.71
N PRO A 263 7.05 15.44 -5.86
CA PRO A 263 8.06 15.87 -6.83
C PRO A 263 9.49 15.44 -6.54
N ASP A 264 9.74 14.85 -5.36
CA ASP A 264 11.05 14.33 -4.97
C ASP A 264 11.29 12.88 -5.47
N LEU A 265 10.27 12.23 -6.03
CA LEU A 265 10.39 10.88 -6.58
C LEU A 265 11.14 10.88 -7.91
N ASP A 266 11.90 9.81 -8.17
CA ASP A 266 12.56 9.58 -9.45
C ASP A 266 11.52 9.27 -10.54
N ALA A 267 11.50 10.11 -11.59
CA ALA A 267 10.50 10.02 -12.64
C ALA A 267 10.63 8.74 -13.49
N ASP A 268 11.83 8.33 -13.80
CA ASP A 268 12.07 7.12 -14.61
C ASP A 268 11.63 5.88 -13.83
N LEU A 269 11.92 5.83 -12.52
CA LEU A 269 11.48 4.75 -11.64
C LEU A 269 9.94 4.72 -11.53
N VAL A 270 9.30 5.86 -11.27
CA VAL A 270 7.84 5.92 -11.12
C VAL A 270 7.14 5.47 -12.39
N HIS A 271 7.58 5.92 -13.57
CA HIS A 271 6.97 5.50 -14.83
C HIS A 271 7.17 4.00 -15.11
N ALA A 272 8.38 3.49 -14.94
CA ALA A 272 8.67 2.07 -15.19
C ALA A 272 7.92 1.16 -14.20
N SER A 273 7.90 1.53 -12.92
CA SER A 273 7.18 0.81 -11.87
C SER A 273 5.66 0.83 -12.09
N GLN A 274 5.09 1.98 -12.45
CA GLN A 274 3.67 2.10 -12.72
C GLN A 274 3.22 1.30 -13.94
N GLU A 275 4.01 1.29 -15.02
CA GLU A 275 3.74 0.48 -16.22
C GLU A 275 3.71 -1.02 -15.88
N TRP A 276 4.64 -1.46 -15.03
CA TRP A 276 4.67 -2.85 -14.57
C TRP A 276 3.48 -3.18 -13.67
N LEU A 277 3.22 -2.34 -12.65
CA LEU A 277 2.15 -2.57 -11.66
C LEU A 277 0.74 -2.47 -12.26
N ALA A 278 0.55 -1.76 -13.35
CA ALA A 278 -0.75 -1.68 -14.02
C ALA A 278 -1.34 -3.06 -14.35
N ASN A 279 -0.48 -4.07 -14.58
CA ASN A 279 -0.90 -5.44 -14.83
C ASN A 279 -1.13 -6.25 -13.55
N GLU A 280 -0.52 -5.85 -12.43
CA GLU A 280 -0.54 -6.60 -11.16
C GLU A 280 -1.68 -6.15 -10.23
N TYR A 281 -2.12 -4.87 -10.29
CA TYR A 281 -3.14 -4.35 -9.37
C TYR A 281 -4.42 -5.17 -9.35
N ARG A 282 -4.92 -5.56 -10.52
CA ARG A 282 -6.13 -6.36 -10.65
C ARG A 282 -5.83 -7.78 -11.14
N ALA A 283 -4.73 -7.98 -11.89
CA ALA A 283 -4.37 -9.23 -12.53
C ALA A 283 -5.59 -9.88 -13.24
N GLU A 284 -5.89 -11.15 -12.97
CA GLU A 284 -7.05 -11.86 -13.51
C GLU A 284 -8.34 -11.64 -12.72
N ALA A 285 -8.31 -10.87 -11.61
CA ALA A 285 -9.47 -10.65 -10.78
C ALA A 285 -10.59 -9.91 -11.54
N ALA A 286 -11.84 -10.19 -11.16
CA ALA A 286 -13.01 -9.63 -11.82
C ALA A 286 -13.10 -8.10 -11.71
N GLN A 287 -12.58 -7.54 -10.61
CA GLN A 287 -12.48 -6.11 -10.33
C GLN A 287 -11.32 -5.85 -9.40
N TRP A 288 -10.83 -4.63 -9.37
CA TRP A 288 -9.83 -4.21 -8.41
C TRP A 288 -10.36 -4.31 -6.98
N GLY A 289 -9.51 -4.69 -6.05
CA GLY A 289 -9.77 -4.69 -4.63
C GLY A 289 -10.40 -5.97 -4.07
N ILE A 290 -10.92 -6.86 -4.93
CA ILE A 290 -11.60 -8.08 -4.48
C ILE A 290 -10.64 -9.00 -3.73
N GLN A 291 -11.17 -9.64 -2.68
CA GLN A 291 -10.45 -10.57 -1.83
C GLN A 291 -11.23 -11.89 -1.70
N THR A 292 -10.56 -12.99 -1.41
CA THR A 292 -11.20 -14.30 -1.21
C THR A 292 -10.80 -14.90 0.13
N GLY A 293 -11.73 -15.60 0.77
CA GLY A 293 -11.45 -16.34 2.01
C GLY A 293 -10.45 -17.45 1.82
N GLU A 294 -10.36 -18.01 0.59
CA GLU A 294 -9.39 -19.05 0.26
C GLU A 294 -7.94 -18.53 0.42
N VAL A 295 -7.62 -17.34 -0.10
CA VAL A 295 -6.30 -16.73 0.02
C VAL A 295 -5.99 -16.38 1.48
N TRP A 296 -6.94 -15.77 2.19
CA TRP A 296 -6.77 -15.44 3.60
C TRP A 296 -6.57 -16.68 4.47
N GLN A 297 -7.34 -17.75 4.25
CA GLN A 297 -7.25 -18.98 5.03
C GLN A 297 -6.00 -19.80 4.69
N ALA A 298 -5.61 -19.87 3.40
CA ALA A 298 -4.40 -20.57 3.00
C ALA A 298 -3.15 -19.96 3.67
N TYR A 299 -3.07 -18.64 3.74
CA TYR A 299 -1.98 -17.97 4.43
C TYR A 299 -2.05 -18.18 5.97
N ALA A 300 -3.24 -18.16 6.55
CA ALA A 300 -3.42 -18.48 7.97
C ALA A 300 -2.99 -19.91 8.30
N ASP A 301 -3.41 -20.88 7.49
CA ASP A 301 -3.05 -22.29 7.66
C ASP A 301 -1.53 -22.49 7.55
N PHE A 302 -0.88 -21.81 6.62
CA PHE A 302 0.59 -21.79 6.48
C PHE A 302 1.28 -21.29 7.77
N LEU A 303 0.79 -20.22 8.39
CA LEU A 303 1.33 -19.72 9.65
C LEU A 303 1.06 -20.68 10.83
N ILE A 304 -0.12 -21.31 10.87
CA ILE A 304 -0.49 -22.30 11.89
C ILE A 304 0.37 -23.56 11.75
N ASP A 305 0.51 -24.11 10.55
CA ASP A 305 1.31 -25.29 10.27
C ASP A 305 2.81 -25.04 10.55
N GLY A 306 3.27 -23.81 10.34
CA GLY A 306 4.60 -23.36 10.73
C GLY A 306 4.79 -23.15 12.23
N GLY A 307 3.72 -23.25 13.04
CA GLY A 307 3.76 -23.01 14.49
C GLY A 307 3.99 -21.55 14.88
N ILE A 308 3.67 -20.61 13.97
CA ILE A 308 3.90 -19.18 14.16
C ILE A 308 2.73 -18.53 14.90
N ILE A 309 1.51 -18.95 14.57
CA ILE A 309 0.28 -18.56 15.26
C ILE A 309 -0.50 -19.82 15.69
N GLU A 310 -1.35 -19.69 16.72
CA GLU A 310 -2.13 -20.84 17.21
C GLU A 310 -3.40 -21.08 16.40
N SER A 311 -4.08 -20.01 15.98
CA SER A 311 -5.33 -20.08 15.22
C SER A 311 -5.64 -18.75 14.55
N PHE A 312 -6.35 -18.80 13.43
CA PHE A 312 -6.88 -17.62 12.75
C PHE A 312 -8.05 -18.01 11.85
N GLU A 313 -9.07 -17.14 11.78
CA GLU A 313 -10.20 -17.29 10.87
C GLU A 313 -10.10 -16.27 9.76
N GLY A 314 -9.66 -16.68 8.57
CA GLY A 314 -9.42 -15.80 7.42
C GLY A 314 -10.64 -14.98 7.02
N GLU A 315 -11.84 -15.55 7.05
CA GLU A 315 -13.11 -14.87 6.72
C GLU A 315 -13.41 -13.67 7.63
N SER A 316 -12.86 -13.61 8.84
CA SER A 316 -13.06 -12.49 9.75
C SER A 316 -12.14 -11.30 9.50
N ALA A 317 -11.12 -11.47 8.65
CA ALA A 317 -10.05 -10.50 8.46
C ALA A 317 -10.32 -9.51 7.34
N TYR A 318 -11.27 -9.79 6.46
CA TYR A 318 -11.56 -8.95 5.29
C TYR A 318 -13.06 -8.82 5.04
N THR A 319 -13.40 -7.85 4.19
CA THR A 319 -14.75 -7.73 3.61
C THR A 319 -14.69 -7.12 2.22
N ASN A 320 -15.53 -7.59 1.31
CA ASN A 320 -15.76 -7.02 -0.02
C ASN A 320 -17.02 -6.16 -0.09
N GLU A 321 -17.73 -5.97 1.03
CA GLU A 321 -19.04 -5.30 1.07
C GLU A 321 -18.99 -3.86 0.55
N PHE A 322 -17.83 -3.21 0.65
CA PHE A 322 -17.64 -1.81 0.31
C PHE A 322 -17.11 -1.57 -1.11
N LEU A 323 -16.73 -2.63 -1.80
CA LEU A 323 -16.33 -2.54 -3.22
C LEU A 323 -17.52 -2.10 -4.08
N PRO A 324 -17.30 -1.33 -5.17
CA PRO A 324 -18.35 -0.97 -6.10
C PRO A 324 -19.07 -2.20 -6.66
N GLU A 325 -20.41 -2.09 -6.83
CA GLU A 325 -21.14 -3.12 -7.58
C GLU A 325 -20.63 -3.14 -9.03
N LYS A 326 -20.43 -4.34 -9.56
CA LYS A 326 -20.01 -4.53 -10.95
C LYS A 326 -21.19 -4.21 -11.86
N GLU A 327 -21.06 -3.22 -12.75
CA GLU A 327 -22.04 -2.91 -13.79
C GLU A 327 -22.22 -4.04 -14.84
#